data_a65e8f72668d4cf108fe327aeb4af855
#
_entry.id   a65e8f72668d4cf108fe327aeb4af855
#
_cell.length_a   1.000
_cell.length_b   1.000
_cell.length_c   1.000
_cell.angle_alpha   90.00
_cell.angle_beta   90.00
_cell.angle_gamma   90.00
#
_symmetry.space_group_name_H-M   'P 1'
#
loop_
_entity.id
_entity.type
_entity.pdbx_description
1 polymer ?
#
loop_
_entity_poly.entity_id
_entity_poly.type
_entity_poly.pdbx_seq_one_letter_code
_entity_poly.pdbx_strand_id
1 'polypeptide(L)'
;GGAPGRGCQQPFGELDTMAAPAAVLFAQRRIDDALQGRPVPVLGDLMEPRDYLRELKSLAVLMLHLAVQPGGEDLAPWAETARADSERSAGAGGVRWGLAPPANLQLRGQAIAAADDILCAANLDAGADCLHPWTELTPATNDGQLGWLADHTTMTPLLSRLVMAATATRRRLATVLNRAGGALPVTAIPQVIPAGVYDRHIAGMLDVTARTGRLFVSLCLARHHLVNLTWAEAAGALGLPQELGTKTARACSADLLVSGADFIATLTRVASQLDPAVDYRTREDAVRRLGRRRGWYRPWTRLHLPGSHTTSQQYAVTWLWTEYAHGHIDTSPGWQHQPKSHERAHYRSYAGRLDQAATDALTLLGQSTAVAKRRTA
;
A
#
# COMPACT_ATOMS: atom_id res chain seq x y z
N GLY A 1 -5.31 -52.23 -13.03
CA GLY A 1 -6.26 -53.01 -12.30
C GLY A 1 -5.92 -53.00 -10.82
N GLY A 2 -6.26 -51.95 -10.10
CA GLY A 2 -6.24 -51.88 -8.63
C GLY A 2 -7.48 -52.58 -8.09
N ALA A 3 -7.33 -53.48 -7.12
CA ALA A 3 -8.46 -54.07 -6.43
C ALA A 3 -9.33 -53.00 -5.80
N PRO A 4 -10.68 -53.07 -5.85
CA PRO A 4 -11.56 -52.12 -5.18
C PRO A 4 -11.21 -52.14 -3.68
N GLY A 5 -10.88 -50.98 -3.14
CA GLY A 5 -10.55 -50.83 -1.73
C GLY A 5 -11.69 -51.40 -0.87
N ARG A 6 -11.37 -52.27 0.08
CA ARG A 6 -12.36 -52.72 1.07
C ARG A 6 -12.83 -51.49 1.83
N GLY A 7 -14.10 -51.12 1.64
CA GLY A 7 -14.72 -50.07 2.45
C GLY A 7 -14.59 -50.42 3.94
N CYS A 8 -14.50 -49.42 4.76
CA CYS A 8 -14.52 -49.60 6.22
C CYS A 8 -15.81 -50.34 6.59
N GLN A 9 -15.71 -51.53 7.15
CA GLN A 9 -16.86 -52.37 7.56
C GLN A 9 -17.27 -52.09 9.01
N GLN A 10 -16.66 -51.10 9.66
CA GLN A 10 -17.00 -50.74 11.03
C GLN A 10 -18.37 -50.04 11.07
N PRO A 11 -19.33 -50.55 11.88
CA PRO A 11 -20.62 -49.91 12.02
C PRO A 11 -20.48 -48.46 12.51
N PHE A 12 -21.28 -47.54 11.95
CA PHE A 12 -21.24 -46.12 12.34
C PHE A 12 -21.46 -45.90 13.82
N GLY A 13 -22.28 -46.76 14.50
CA GLY A 13 -22.51 -46.69 15.93
C GLY A 13 -21.36 -47.14 16.83
N GLU A 14 -20.30 -47.74 16.25
CA GLU A 14 -19.09 -48.17 16.98
C GLU A 14 -17.91 -47.27 16.75
N LEU A 15 -18.12 -46.14 16.03
CA LEU A 15 -17.08 -45.14 15.84
C LEU A 15 -16.99 -44.24 17.07
N ASP A 16 -15.81 -44.00 17.55
CA ASP A 16 -15.54 -42.99 18.58
C ASP A 16 -16.01 -41.63 18.08
N THR A 17 -17.03 -41.07 18.73
CA THR A 17 -17.56 -39.76 18.38
C THR A 17 -16.92 -38.70 19.27
N MET A 18 -16.30 -37.70 18.66
CA MET A 18 -15.87 -36.48 19.35
C MET A 18 -16.83 -35.35 19.05
N ALA A 19 -17.16 -34.55 20.07
CA ALA A 19 -17.93 -33.32 19.88
C ALA A 19 -17.13 -32.35 18.98
N ALA A 20 -17.70 -32.00 17.84
CA ALA A 20 -17.10 -31.00 16.96
C ALA A 20 -17.31 -29.57 17.53
N PRO A 21 -16.29 -28.68 17.45
CA PRO A 21 -16.46 -27.27 17.80
C PRO A 21 -17.58 -26.59 16.99
N ALA A 22 -18.25 -25.61 17.58
CA ALA A 22 -19.36 -24.90 16.95
C ALA A 22 -18.99 -24.30 15.57
N ALA A 23 -17.78 -23.77 15.44
CA ALA A 23 -17.28 -23.23 14.15
C ALA A 23 -17.18 -24.31 13.07
N VAL A 24 -16.72 -25.51 13.42
CA VAL A 24 -16.66 -26.66 12.48
C VAL A 24 -18.05 -27.07 12.04
N LEU A 25 -19.02 -27.12 12.96
CA LEU A 25 -20.42 -27.44 12.63
C LEU A 25 -21.07 -26.36 11.76
N PHE A 26 -20.70 -25.10 11.97
CA PHE A 26 -21.18 -24.00 11.14
C PHE A 26 -20.64 -24.11 9.70
N ALA A 27 -19.33 -24.29 9.54
CA ALA A 27 -18.73 -24.51 8.24
C ALA A 27 -19.31 -25.74 7.52
N GLN A 28 -19.54 -26.84 8.27
CA GLN A 28 -20.15 -28.04 7.72
C GLN A 28 -21.55 -27.77 7.15
N ARG A 29 -22.40 -27.00 7.85
CA ARG A 29 -23.75 -26.64 7.34
C ARG A 29 -23.66 -25.88 6.01
N ARG A 30 -22.72 -24.96 5.88
CA ARG A 30 -22.50 -24.19 4.63
C ARG A 30 -22.03 -25.09 3.48
N ILE A 31 -21.16 -26.06 3.79
CA ILE A 31 -20.75 -27.09 2.84
C ILE A 31 -21.95 -27.93 2.42
N ASP A 32 -22.80 -28.35 3.36
CA ASP A 32 -24.02 -29.13 3.08
C ASP A 32 -25.00 -28.31 2.22
N ASP A 33 -25.15 -27.03 2.46
CA ASP A 33 -25.95 -26.11 1.62
C ASP A 33 -25.41 -26.08 0.18
N ALA A 34 -24.07 -25.93 0.03
CA ALA A 34 -23.45 -25.97 -1.29
C ALA A 34 -23.60 -27.32 -1.99
N LEU A 35 -23.44 -28.42 -1.26
CA LEU A 35 -23.64 -29.77 -1.82
C LEU A 35 -25.10 -30.03 -2.26
N GLN A 36 -26.07 -29.34 -1.65
CA GLN A 36 -27.46 -29.34 -2.04
C GLN A 36 -27.78 -28.35 -3.18
N GLY A 37 -26.78 -27.72 -3.77
CA GLY A 37 -26.94 -26.78 -4.88
C GLY A 37 -27.43 -25.39 -4.46
N ARG A 38 -27.38 -25.04 -3.17
CA ARG A 38 -27.77 -23.72 -2.68
C ARG A 38 -26.59 -22.74 -2.76
N PRO A 39 -26.80 -21.54 -3.33
CA PRO A 39 -25.79 -20.48 -3.29
C PRO A 39 -25.42 -20.13 -1.85
N VAL A 40 -24.13 -19.87 -1.62
CA VAL A 40 -23.56 -19.61 -0.28
C VAL A 40 -23.09 -18.15 -0.21
N PRO A 41 -23.44 -17.39 0.85
CA PRO A 41 -22.90 -16.04 1.05
C PRO A 41 -21.37 -16.09 1.27
N VAL A 42 -20.60 -15.34 0.48
CA VAL A 42 -19.14 -15.23 0.57
C VAL A 42 -18.74 -13.77 0.43
N LEU A 43 -18.11 -13.20 1.45
CA LEU A 43 -17.66 -11.80 1.48
C LEU A 43 -18.76 -10.80 1.10
N GLY A 44 -19.98 -11.05 1.55
CA GLY A 44 -21.16 -10.22 1.31
C GLY A 44 -21.92 -10.50 0.01
N ASP A 45 -21.38 -11.31 -0.90
CA ASP A 45 -22.01 -11.68 -2.18
C ASP A 45 -22.49 -13.14 -2.16
N LEU A 46 -23.52 -13.47 -2.94
CA LEU A 46 -23.92 -14.87 -3.17
C LEU A 46 -22.98 -15.52 -4.19
N MET A 47 -22.42 -16.66 -3.83
CA MET A 47 -21.50 -17.43 -4.68
C MET A 47 -22.12 -18.77 -5.08
N GLU A 48 -21.86 -19.19 -6.31
CA GLU A 48 -22.25 -20.51 -6.80
C GLU A 48 -21.57 -21.63 -5.98
N PRO A 49 -22.30 -22.73 -5.67
CA PRO A 49 -21.83 -23.78 -4.78
C PRO A 49 -20.45 -24.35 -5.13
N ARG A 50 -20.24 -24.61 -6.42
CA ARG A 50 -18.96 -25.16 -6.92
C ARG A 50 -17.79 -24.21 -6.69
N ASP A 51 -18.04 -22.93 -6.88
CA ASP A 51 -17.00 -21.89 -6.70
C ASP A 51 -16.70 -21.73 -5.21
N TYR A 52 -17.71 -21.67 -4.34
CA TYR A 52 -17.51 -21.66 -2.89
C TYR A 52 -16.65 -22.81 -2.40
N LEU A 53 -16.95 -24.06 -2.80
CA LEU A 53 -16.18 -25.24 -2.38
C LEU A 53 -14.73 -25.17 -2.88
N ARG A 54 -14.50 -24.61 -4.06
CA ARG A 54 -13.15 -24.41 -4.60
C ARG A 54 -12.37 -23.34 -3.82
N GLU A 55 -12.99 -22.20 -3.53
CA GLU A 55 -12.40 -21.12 -2.73
C GLU A 55 -12.09 -21.61 -1.31
N LEU A 56 -13.05 -22.26 -0.66
CA LEU A 56 -12.89 -22.80 0.68
C LEU A 56 -11.73 -23.80 0.76
N LYS A 57 -11.64 -24.74 -0.18
CA LYS A 57 -10.54 -25.69 -0.27
C LYS A 57 -9.19 -24.97 -0.41
N SER A 58 -9.11 -24.02 -1.34
CA SER A 58 -7.85 -23.31 -1.62
C SER A 58 -7.38 -22.48 -0.42
N LEU A 59 -8.31 -21.80 0.25
CA LEU A 59 -8.00 -21.01 1.46
C LEU A 59 -7.64 -21.92 2.64
N ALA A 60 -8.34 -23.03 2.87
CA ALA A 60 -8.01 -23.98 3.95
C ALA A 60 -6.61 -24.60 3.77
N VAL A 61 -6.22 -24.93 2.52
CA VAL A 61 -4.87 -25.39 2.20
C VAL A 61 -3.84 -24.31 2.51
N LEU A 62 -4.10 -23.06 2.14
CA LEU A 62 -3.22 -21.94 2.44
C LEU A 62 -3.04 -21.76 3.95
N MET A 63 -4.13 -21.81 4.72
CA MET A 63 -4.07 -21.66 6.17
C MET A 63 -3.28 -22.80 6.85
N LEU A 64 -3.37 -24.02 6.36
CA LEU A 64 -2.54 -25.12 6.84
C LEU A 64 -1.03 -24.82 6.63
N HIS A 65 -0.66 -24.33 5.45
CA HIS A 65 0.74 -23.97 5.17
C HIS A 65 1.24 -22.76 5.98
N LEU A 66 0.37 -21.83 6.28
CA LEU A 66 0.71 -20.67 7.12
C LEU A 66 0.76 -21.04 8.60
N ALA A 67 -0.11 -21.93 9.08
CA ALA A 67 -0.16 -22.36 10.47
C ALA A 67 1.13 -23.06 10.95
N VAL A 68 1.87 -23.74 10.06
CA VAL A 68 3.15 -24.39 10.41
C VAL A 68 4.33 -23.43 10.43
N GLN A 69 4.16 -22.20 9.98
CA GLN A 69 5.21 -21.18 10.04
C GLN A 69 5.40 -20.69 11.50
N PRO A 70 6.58 -20.14 11.83
CA PRO A 70 6.80 -19.50 13.13
C PRO A 70 5.73 -18.43 13.42
N GLY A 71 5.13 -18.45 14.61
CA GLY A 71 4.03 -17.56 14.99
C GLY A 71 2.62 -18.08 14.65
N GLY A 72 2.50 -19.22 13.94
CA GLY A 72 1.19 -19.81 13.63
C GLY A 72 0.43 -20.25 14.87
N GLU A 73 1.12 -20.66 15.92
CA GLU A 73 0.58 -21.03 17.23
C GLU A 73 -0.15 -19.87 17.92
N ASP A 74 0.23 -18.63 17.66
CA ASP A 74 -0.43 -17.44 18.21
C ASP A 74 -1.78 -17.16 17.54
N LEU A 75 -1.95 -17.61 16.29
CA LEU A 75 -3.17 -17.41 15.49
C LEU A 75 -4.17 -18.57 15.59
N ALA A 76 -3.68 -19.80 15.80
CA ALA A 76 -4.55 -20.96 15.79
C ALA A 76 -4.10 -22.02 16.81
N PRO A 77 -5.00 -22.46 17.73
CA PRO A 77 -4.70 -23.53 18.69
C PRO A 77 -4.33 -24.87 18.03
N TRP A 78 -4.69 -25.05 16.76
CA TRP A 78 -4.44 -26.26 15.98
C TRP A 78 -3.12 -26.25 15.19
N ALA A 79 -2.37 -25.14 15.23
CA ALA A 79 -1.12 -24.99 14.49
C ALA A 79 -0.06 -26.03 14.89
N GLU A 80 0.04 -26.37 16.18
CA GLU A 80 0.94 -27.40 16.66
C GLU A 80 0.59 -28.79 16.08
N THR A 81 -0.71 -29.11 16.02
CA THR A 81 -1.21 -30.34 15.40
C THR A 81 -0.88 -30.38 13.90
N ALA A 82 -1.03 -29.22 13.22
CA ALA A 82 -0.64 -29.10 11.81
C ALA A 82 0.85 -29.30 11.60
N ARG A 83 1.71 -28.77 12.48
CA ARG A 83 3.15 -28.96 12.44
C ARG A 83 3.54 -30.44 12.61
N ALA A 84 2.95 -31.11 13.59
CA ALA A 84 3.17 -32.55 13.81
C ALA A 84 2.66 -33.42 12.65
N ASP A 85 1.56 -33.04 11.99
CA ASP A 85 1.06 -33.71 10.78
C ASP A 85 1.98 -33.48 9.59
N SER A 86 2.48 -32.25 9.43
CA SER A 86 3.47 -31.87 8.43
C SER A 86 4.75 -32.70 8.53
N GLU A 87 5.32 -32.82 9.72
CA GLU A 87 6.56 -33.58 9.97
C GLU A 87 6.39 -35.08 9.65
N ARG A 88 5.23 -35.66 9.98
CA ARG A 88 4.91 -37.06 9.66
C ARG A 88 4.68 -37.29 8.18
N SER A 89 4.14 -36.31 7.47
CA SER A 89 3.72 -36.39 6.08
C SER A 89 4.80 -35.88 5.11
N ALA A 90 5.86 -35.24 5.61
CA ALA A 90 6.91 -34.65 4.81
C ALA A 90 7.74 -35.74 4.08
N GLY A 91 7.51 -35.86 2.77
CA GLY A 91 8.42 -36.56 1.87
C GLY A 91 9.53 -35.62 1.37
N ALA A 92 10.39 -36.13 0.48
CA ALA A 92 11.52 -35.40 -0.10
C ALA A 92 11.13 -34.06 -0.80
N GLY A 93 9.84 -33.82 -1.08
CA GLY A 93 9.29 -32.59 -1.70
C GLY A 93 8.43 -31.74 -0.78
N GLY A 94 8.48 -31.94 0.54
CA GLY A 94 7.61 -31.23 1.50
C GLY A 94 6.16 -31.74 1.49
N VAL A 95 5.34 -31.12 2.34
CA VAL A 95 3.92 -31.46 2.47
C VAL A 95 3.11 -30.81 1.33
N ARG A 96 2.22 -31.61 0.74
CA ARG A 96 1.33 -31.18 -0.35
C ARG A 96 -0.14 -31.32 0.04
N TRP A 97 -0.62 -30.55 1.02
CA TRP A 97 -2.01 -30.63 1.50
C TRP A 97 -3.07 -30.35 0.42
N GLY A 98 -2.70 -29.69 -0.66
CA GLY A 98 -3.58 -29.51 -1.83
C GLY A 98 -3.91 -30.84 -2.55
N LEU A 99 -3.01 -31.82 -2.47
CA LEU A 99 -3.16 -33.16 -3.07
C LEU A 99 -3.53 -34.24 -2.04
N ALA A 100 -2.94 -34.18 -0.85
CA ALA A 100 -3.16 -35.12 0.23
C ALA A 100 -3.50 -34.32 1.52
N PRO A 101 -4.81 -34.17 1.82
CA PRO A 101 -5.23 -33.45 3.02
C PRO A 101 -4.75 -34.16 4.29
N PRO A 102 -4.61 -33.42 5.44
CA PRO A 102 -4.18 -34.01 6.70
C PRO A 102 -4.94 -35.30 7.05
N ALA A 103 -4.25 -36.33 7.58
CA ALA A 103 -4.90 -37.55 8.02
C ALA A 103 -5.81 -37.31 9.23
N ASN A 104 -5.46 -36.33 10.08
CA ASN A 104 -6.24 -35.94 11.25
C ASN A 104 -7.52 -35.21 10.84
N LEU A 105 -8.69 -35.82 11.10
CA LEU A 105 -10.01 -35.28 10.76
C LEU A 105 -10.33 -33.98 11.53
N GLN A 106 -9.90 -33.88 12.80
CA GLN A 106 -10.10 -32.70 13.59
C GLN A 106 -9.34 -31.51 13.02
N LEU A 107 -8.07 -31.73 12.62
CA LEU A 107 -7.27 -30.71 11.96
C LEU A 107 -7.91 -30.22 10.65
N ARG A 108 -8.43 -31.15 9.82
CA ARG A 108 -9.17 -30.78 8.61
C ARG A 108 -10.36 -29.88 8.92
N GLY A 109 -11.18 -30.29 9.92
CA GLY A 109 -12.36 -29.51 10.33
C GLY A 109 -12.00 -28.12 10.81
N GLN A 110 -10.93 -27.99 11.60
CA GLN A 110 -10.46 -26.71 12.13
C GLN A 110 -9.90 -25.80 11.03
N ALA A 111 -9.11 -26.32 10.10
CA ALA A 111 -8.59 -25.54 8.97
C ALA A 111 -9.74 -25.07 8.04
N ILE A 112 -10.71 -25.92 7.78
CA ILE A 112 -11.92 -25.57 6.99
C ILE A 112 -12.73 -24.50 7.72
N ALA A 113 -12.95 -24.64 9.03
CA ALA A 113 -13.70 -23.66 9.81
C ALA A 113 -13.01 -22.29 9.82
N ALA A 114 -11.69 -22.24 9.98
CA ALA A 114 -10.93 -21.02 9.94
C ALA A 114 -10.96 -20.34 8.55
N ALA A 115 -10.92 -21.13 7.48
CA ALA A 115 -11.06 -20.61 6.11
C ALA A 115 -12.50 -20.09 5.86
N ASP A 116 -13.52 -20.82 6.34
CA ASP A 116 -14.90 -20.42 6.19
C ASP A 116 -15.23 -19.15 6.97
N ASP A 117 -14.66 -18.96 8.15
CA ASP A 117 -14.79 -17.73 8.96
C ASP A 117 -14.33 -16.49 8.18
N ILE A 118 -13.20 -16.59 7.47
CA ILE A 118 -12.72 -15.53 6.58
C ILE A 118 -13.69 -15.28 5.41
N LEU A 119 -14.19 -16.34 4.79
CA LEU A 119 -15.14 -16.24 3.67
C LEU A 119 -16.52 -15.73 4.10
N CYS A 120 -16.89 -15.88 5.38
CA CYS A 120 -18.12 -15.35 5.96
C CYS A 120 -18.07 -13.87 6.30
N ALA A 121 -16.91 -13.22 6.20
CA ALA A 121 -16.78 -11.80 6.50
C ALA A 121 -17.75 -10.96 5.64
N ALA A 122 -18.15 -9.80 6.17
CA ALA A 122 -19.18 -8.95 5.57
C ALA A 122 -18.85 -8.45 4.16
N ASN A 123 -17.57 -8.35 3.83
CA ASN A 123 -17.06 -7.92 2.52
C ASN A 123 -15.58 -8.32 2.35
N LEU A 124 -15.02 -8.04 1.17
CA LEU A 124 -13.64 -8.37 0.84
C LEU A 124 -12.62 -7.72 1.81
N ASP A 125 -12.86 -6.49 2.25
CA ASP A 125 -11.93 -5.78 3.12
C ASP A 125 -11.92 -6.39 4.53
N ALA A 126 -13.09 -6.72 5.07
CA ALA A 126 -13.20 -7.43 6.35
C ALA A 126 -12.56 -8.83 6.30
N GLY A 127 -12.77 -9.58 5.20
CA GLY A 127 -12.11 -10.87 4.99
C GLY A 127 -10.58 -10.73 4.87
N ALA A 128 -10.11 -9.68 4.21
CA ALA A 128 -8.70 -9.37 4.11
C ALA A 128 -8.08 -9.00 5.47
N ASP A 129 -8.81 -8.29 6.33
CA ASP A 129 -8.37 -7.98 7.69
C ASP A 129 -8.24 -9.26 8.54
N CYS A 130 -9.16 -10.22 8.40
CA CYS A 130 -9.08 -11.54 9.04
C CYS A 130 -7.89 -12.38 8.52
N LEU A 131 -7.58 -12.30 7.21
CA LEU A 131 -6.48 -13.03 6.60
C LEU A 131 -5.12 -12.37 6.83
N HIS A 132 -5.07 -11.06 7.07
CA HIS A 132 -3.83 -10.29 7.18
C HIS A 132 -2.82 -10.86 8.20
N PRO A 133 -3.17 -11.18 9.46
CA PRO A 133 -2.24 -11.74 10.43
C PRO A 133 -1.58 -13.05 9.93
N TRP A 134 -2.33 -13.86 9.20
CA TRP A 134 -1.83 -15.08 8.60
C TRP A 134 -0.80 -14.82 7.48
N THR A 135 -1.06 -13.82 6.64
CA THR A 135 -0.11 -13.49 5.56
C THR A 135 1.22 -12.93 6.08
N GLU A 136 1.25 -12.34 7.27
CA GLU A 136 2.49 -11.89 7.92
C GLU A 136 3.41 -13.05 8.31
N LEU A 137 2.88 -14.28 8.46
CA LEU A 137 3.68 -15.49 8.72
C LEU A 137 4.44 -15.98 7.50
N THR A 138 4.21 -15.43 6.32
CA THR A 138 4.85 -15.86 5.07
C THR A 138 6.37 -15.69 5.16
N PRO A 139 7.17 -16.75 4.95
CA PRO A 139 8.62 -16.65 4.98
C PRO A 139 9.18 -15.66 3.95
N ALA A 140 10.29 -15.02 4.28
CA ALA A 140 11.02 -14.21 3.32
C ALA A 140 11.68 -15.12 2.27
N THR A 141 11.21 -15.06 1.04
CA THR A 141 11.74 -15.81 -0.10
C THR A 141 12.15 -14.88 -1.24
N ASN A 142 12.97 -15.37 -2.17
CA ASN A 142 13.39 -14.59 -3.35
C ASN A 142 12.19 -14.19 -4.23
N ASP A 143 11.15 -15.03 -4.30
CA ASP A 143 9.93 -14.78 -5.07
C ASP A 143 8.95 -13.84 -4.35
N GLY A 144 9.32 -13.46 -3.14
CA GLY A 144 8.51 -12.60 -2.27
C GLY A 144 7.25 -13.29 -1.74
N GLN A 145 6.53 -12.58 -0.89
CA GLN A 145 5.35 -13.10 -0.19
C GLN A 145 4.30 -13.72 -1.12
N LEU A 146 3.98 -13.06 -2.25
CA LEU A 146 2.97 -13.57 -3.18
C LEU A 146 3.43 -14.81 -3.94
N GLY A 147 4.71 -14.90 -4.29
CA GLY A 147 5.28 -16.09 -4.92
C GLY A 147 5.14 -17.29 -3.99
N TRP A 148 5.56 -17.13 -2.73
CA TRP A 148 5.43 -18.20 -1.74
C TRP A 148 3.96 -18.66 -1.57
N LEU A 149 3.02 -17.71 -1.45
CA LEU A 149 1.59 -18.03 -1.31
C LEU A 149 1.05 -18.79 -2.54
N ALA A 150 1.47 -18.38 -3.75
CA ALA A 150 1.07 -19.05 -4.99
C ALA A 150 1.64 -20.47 -5.13
N ASP A 151 2.82 -20.74 -4.59
CA ASP A 151 3.44 -22.07 -4.62
C ASP A 151 2.77 -23.06 -3.66
N HIS A 152 2.07 -22.55 -2.61
CA HIS A 152 1.51 -23.37 -1.55
C HIS A 152 -0.01 -23.61 -1.67
N THR A 153 -0.70 -22.91 -2.59
CA THR A 153 -2.12 -23.12 -2.83
C THR A 153 -2.51 -22.80 -4.28
N THR A 154 -3.69 -23.27 -4.70
CA THR A 154 -4.27 -22.88 -5.97
C THR A 154 -4.84 -21.47 -5.84
N MET A 155 -4.19 -20.50 -6.49
CA MET A 155 -4.64 -19.10 -6.50
C MET A 155 -5.87 -18.93 -7.40
N THR A 156 -7.05 -19.08 -6.81
CA THR A 156 -8.31 -18.79 -7.47
C THR A 156 -8.54 -17.26 -7.63
N PRO A 157 -9.46 -16.80 -8.49
CA PRO A 157 -9.67 -15.37 -8.69
C PRO A 157 -10.07 -14.63 -7.40
N LEU A 158 -10.93 -15.22 -6.55
CA LEU A 158 -11.32 -14.61 -5.29
C LEU A 158 -10.16 -14.64 -4.28
N LEU A 159 -9.51 -15.80 -4.10
CA LEU A 159 -8.37 -15.94 -3.21
C LEU A 159 -7.22 -14.99 -3.60
N SER A 160 -6.96 -14.83 -4.90
CA SER A 160 -5.98 -13.84 -5.39
C SER A 160 -6.33 -12.42 -4.95
N ARG A 161 -7.60 -12.02 -5.08
CA ARG A 161 -8.07 -10.70 -4.63
C ARG A 161 -7.96 -10.56 -3.11
N LEU A 162 -8.35 -11.59 -2.36
CA LEU A 162 -8.32 -11.61 -0.90
C LEU A 162 -6.89 -11.55 -0.38
N VAL A 163 -5.98 -12.36 -0.91
CA VAL A 163 -4.54 -12.35 -0.56
C VAL A 163 -3.92 -11.01 -0.93
N MET A 164 -4.20 -10.47 -2.11
CA MET A 164 -3.70 -9.15 -2.52
C MET A 164 -4.20 -8.03 -1.60
N ALA A 165 -5.43 -8.11 -1.10
CA ALA A 165 -5.96 -7.17 -0.13
C ALA A 165 -5.34 -7.38 1.27
N ALA A 166 -5.09 -8.62 1.68
CA ALA A 166 -4.51 -8.98 2.98
C ALA A 166 -3.00 -8.72 3.08
N THR A 167 -2.26 -8.87 1.96
CA THR A 167 -0.81 -8.67 1.97
C THR A 167 -0.46 -7.20 2.03
N ALA A 168 0.64 -6.86 2.63
CA ALA A 168 1.24 -5.58 2.98
C ALA A 168 0.39 -4.32 2.73
N THR A 169 0.25 -3.44 3.71
CA THR A 169 -0.50 -2.16 3.68
C THR A 169 -0.27 -1.36 2.40
N ARG A 170 0.93 -1.42 1.82
CA ARG A 170 1.27 -0.79 0.54
C ARG A 170 0.39 -1.28 -0.62
N ARG A 171 0.09 -2.59 -0.69
CA ARG A 171 -0.75 -3.18 -1.76
C ARG A 171 -2.22 -2.93 -1.51
N ARG A 172 -2.65 -2.98 -0.25
CA ARG A 172 -4.02 -2.60 0.15
C ARG A 172 -4.31 -1.16 -0.27
N LEU A 173 -3.44 -0.22 0.10
CA LEU A 173 -3.56 1.19 -0.33
C LEU A 173 -3.56 1.33 -1.84
N ALA A 174 -2.67 0.63 -2.55
CA ALA A 174 -2.63 0.66 -4.02
C ALA A 174 -3.94 0.21 -4.65
N THR A 175 -4.55 -0.88 -4.13
CA THR A 175 -5.80 -1.44 -4.65
C THR A 175 -6.98 -0.50 -4.41
N VAL A 176 -7.06 0.10 -3.22
CA VAL A 176 -8.17 1.01 -2.87
C VAL A 176 -8.01 2.36 -3.59
N LEU A 177 -6.79 2.88 -3.70
CA LEU A 177 -6.51 4.12 -4.45
C LEU A 177 -6.87 3.99 -5.94
N ASN A 178 -6.69 2.82 -6.53
CA ASN A 178 -7.04 2.58 -7.94
C ASN A 178 -8.55 2.51 -8.21
N ARG A 179 -9.39 2.34 -7.18
CA ARG A 179 -10.87 2.23 -7.31
C ARG A 179 -11.59 3.57 -7.23
N ALA A 180 -10.98 4.55 -6.62
CA ALA A 180 -11.59 5.85 -6.39
C ALA A 180 -11.16 6.83 -7.48
N GLY A 181 -11.99 7.08 -8.48
CA GLY A 181 -11.75 8.13 -9.47
C GLY A 181 -11.96 9.51 -8.83
N GLY A 182 -10.93 10.35 -8.82
CA GLY A 182 -11.02 11.72 -8.33
C GLY A 182 -11.10 12.74 -9.48
N ALA A 183 -11.62 13.94 -9.19
CA ALA A 183 -11.78 15.01 -10.17
C ALA A 183 -10.59 16.00 -10.25
N LEU A 184 -9.55 15.82 -9.41
CA LEU A 184 -8.42 16.75 -9.37
C LEU A 184 -7.46 16.49 -10.54
N PRO A 185 -7.14 17.48 -11.38
CA PRO A 185 -6.18 17.31 -12.46
C PRO A 185 -4.78 17.07 -11.86
N VAL A 186 -3.98 16.22 -12.51
CA VAL A 186 -2.62 15.87 -12.04
C VAL A 186 -1.71 17.10 -11.92
N THR A 187 -1.95 18.13 -12.74
CA THR A 187 -1.22 19.39 -12.69
C THR A 187 -1.50 20.21 -11.43
N ALA A 188 -2.64 19.97 -10.79
CA ALA A 188 -3.00 20.57 -9.51
C ALA A 188 -2.47 19.79 -8.29
N ILE A 189 -1.78 18.67 -8.51
CA ILE A 189 -1.13 17.91 -7.45
C ILE A 189 0.35 18.32 -7.40
N PRO A 190 0.84 18.91 -6.30
CA PRO A 190 2.25 19.25 -6.14
C PRO A 190 3.12 17.99 -5.96
N GLN A 191 4.42 18.08 -6.20
CA GLN A 191 5.35 16.99 -5.87
C GLN A 191 5.37 16.69 -4.36
N VAL A 192 5.19 17.72 -3.54
CA VAL A 192 5.19 17.61 -2.07
C VAL A 192 4.03 18.45 -1.53
N ILE A 193 3.08 17.85 -0.86
CA ILE A 193 1.93 18.56 -0.25
C ILE A 193 2.40 19.71 0.64
N PRO A 194 1.73 20.89 0.62
CA PRO A 194 2.03 22.00 1.52
C PRO A 194 2.05 21.55 2.99
N ALA A 195 3.02 22.08 3.77
CA ALA A 195 3.19 21.67 5.16
C ALA A 195 1.91 21.86 5.98
N GLY A 196 1.26 23.01 5.89
CA GLY A 196 0.05 23.29 6.66
C GLY A 196 -1.13 22.37 6.34
N VAL A 197 -1.22 21.82 5.11
CA VAL A 197 -2.23 20.83 4.76
C VAL A 197 -1.87 19.46 5.37
N TYR A 198 -0.61 19.07 5.28
CA TYR A 198 -0.12 17.82 5.86
C TYR A 198 -0.28 17.80 7.38
N ASP A 199 0.21 18.84 8.06
CA ASP A 199 0.21 18.92 9.53
C ASP A 199 -1.22 18.90 10.10
N ARG A 200 -2.18 19.51 9.39
CA ARG A 200 -3.59 19.56 9.83
C ARG A 200 -4.30 18.23 9.67
N HIS A 201 -3.99 17.44 8.64
CA HIS A 201 -4.83 16.31 8.26
C HIS A 201 -4.12 14.94 8.34
N ILE A 202 -2.81 14.87 8.17
CA ILE A 202 -2.07 13.63 7.93
C ILE A 202 -1.01 13.31 9.00
N ALA A 203 -0.40 14.33 9.63
CA ALA A 203 0.79 14.13 10.48
C ALA A 203 0.64 13.04 11.54
N GLY A 204 -0.57 12.86 12.12
CA GLY A 204 -0.85 11.82 13.11
C GLY A 204 -1.21 10.45 12.53
N MET A 205 -1.21 10.27 11.21
CA MET A 205 -1.61 9.03 10.56
C MET A 205 -0.41 8.20 10.05
N LEU A 206 0.79 8.78 10.06
CA LEU A 206 2.01 8.16 9.53
C LEU A 206 3.16 8.33 10.53
N ASP A 207 3.85 7.25 10.87
CA ASP A 207 5.08 7.28 11.68
C ASP A 207 6.33 7.47 10.80
N VAL A 208 6.34 8.55 10.05
CA VAL A 208 7.47 8.92 9.18
C VAL A 208 7.78 10.40 9.31
N THR A 209 8.96 10.82 8.82
CA THR A 209 9.27 12.26 8.79
C THR A 209 8.25 13.02 7.95
N ALA A 210 7.86 14.23 8.36
CA ALA A 210 6.90 15.06 7.64
C ALA A 210 7.27 15.22 6.15
N ARG A 211 8.56 15.34 5.83
CA ARG A 211 9.04 15.42 4.43
C ARG A 211 8.66 14.18 3.62
N THR A 212 8.88 12.99 4.17
CA THR A 212 8.56 11.71 3.51
C THR A 212 7.06 11.53 3.40
N GLY A 213 6.33 11.84 4.48
CA GLY A 213 4.86 11.75 4.50
C GLY A 213 4.19 12.70 3.51
N ARG A 214 4.66 13.95 3.40
CA ARG A 214 4.16 14.94 2.43
C ARG A 214 4.32 14.46 0.98
N LEU A 215 5.46 13.87 0.65
CA LEU A 215 5.70 13.26 -0.66
C LEU A 215 4.77 12.05 -0.89
N PHE A 216 4.62 11.19 0.12
CA PHE A 216 3.74 10.02 0.03
C PHE A 216 2.29 10.39 -0.26
N VAL A 217 1.77 11.42 0.41
CA VAL A 217 0.41 11.91 0.17
C VAL A 217 0.24 12.39 -1.27
N SER A 218 1.22 13.10 -1.85
CA SER A 218 1.18 13.50 -3.26
C SER A 218 1.12 12.30 -4.21
N LEU A 219 1.90 11.24 -3.93
CA LEU A 219 1.88 9.99 -4.69
C LEU A 219 0.53 9.27 -4.57
N CYS A 220 -0.06 9.25 -3.37
CA CYS A 220 -1.39 8.69 -3.14
C CYS A 220 -2.46 9.46 -3.92
N LEU A 221 -2.43 10.80 -3.90
CA LEU A 221 -3.34 11.64 -4.68
C LEU A 221 -3.19 11.40 -6.18
N ALA A 222 -1.96 11.32 -6.70
CA ALA A 222 -1.74 11.01 -8.12
C ALA A 222 -2.35 9.64 -8.50
N ARG A 223 -2.20 8.62 -7.66
CA ARG A 223 -2.82 7.30 -7.87
C ARG A 223 -4.34 7.32 -7.75
N HIS A 224 -4.88 8.11 -6.83
CA HIS A 224 -6.32 8.25 -6.62
C HIS A 224 -7.03 8.91 -7.80
N HIS A 225 -6.36 9.85 -8.46
CA HIS A 225 -6.94 10.62 -9.58
C HIS A 225 -6.58 10.04 -10.95
N LEU A 226 -5.50 9.26 -11.05
CA LEU A 226 -5.08 8.60 -12.29
C LEU A 226 -5.17 7.08 -12.09
N VAL A 227 -6.21 6.50 -12.66
CA VAL A 227 -6.54 5.07 -12.48
C VAL A 227 -5.40 4.17 -12.98
N ASN A 228 -5.11 3.09 -12.23
CA ASN A 228 -4.17 2.01 -12.56
C ASN A 228 -2.68 2.39 -12.61
N LEU A 229 -2.24 3.46 -11.98
CA LEU A 229 -0.81 3.76 -11.90
C LEU A 229 -0.10 2.89 -10.86
N THR A 230 1.11 2.43 -11.19
CA THR A 230 2.09 1.96 -10.21
C THR A 230 2.64 3.15 -9.39
N TRP A 231 3.34 2.89 -8.30
CA TRP A 231 4.01 3.95 -7.52
C TRP A 231 5.11 4.66 -8.31
N ALA A 232 5.79 3.92 -9.20
CA ALA A 232 6.79 4.47 -10.10
C ALA A 232 6.16 5.42 -11.13
N GLU A 233 5.05 5.02 -11.74
CA GLU A 233 4.32 5.85 -12.71
C GLU A 233 3.68 7.07 -12.06
N ALA A 234 3.15 6.96 -10.83
CA ALA A 234 2.66 8.10 -10.07
C ALA A 234 3.76 9.13 -9.80
N ALA A 235 4.97 8.68 -9.44
CA ALA A 235 6.12 9.57 -9.30
C ALA A 235 6.46 10.23 -10.64
N GLY A 236 6.50 9.48 -11.74
CA GLY A 236 6.72 10.02 -13.09
C GLY A 236 5.68 11.06 -13.49
N ALA A 237 4.39 10.83 -13.21
CA ALA A 237 3.31 11.77 -13.45
C ALA A 237 3.48 13.08 -12.67
N LEU A 238 4.09 13.02 -11.49
CA LEU A 238 4.47 14.18 -10.69
C LEU A 238 5.83 14.81 -11.11
N GLY A 239 6.50 14.28 -12.14
CA GLY A 239 7.83 14.76 -12.56
C GLY A 239 8.96 14.39 -11.59
N LEU A 240 8.78 13.31 -10.83
CA LEU A 240 9.75 12.75 -9.89
C LEU A 240 10.46 11.52 -10.47
N PRO A 241 11.66 11.16 -9.99
CA PRO A 241 12.27 9.88 -10.30
C PRO A 241 11.38 8.72 -9.89
N GLN A 242 11.20 7.74 -10.78
CA GLN A 242 10.31 6.59 -10.54
C GLN A 242 10.69 5.77 -9.30
N GLU A 243 11.98 5.59 -9.07
CA GLU A 243 12.52 4.88 -7.90
C GLU A 243 12.13 5.55 -6.58
N LEU A 244 12.05 6.89 -6.57
CA LEU A 244 11.63 7.64 -5.39
C LEU A 244 10.19 7.30 -5.00
N GLY A 245 9.30 7.12 -5.97
CA GLY A 245 7.91 6.71 -5.74
C GLY A 245 7.82 5.35 -5.05
N THR A 246 8.50 4.35 -5.58
CA THR A 246 8.51 3.00 -5.01
C THR A 246 9.14 2.97 -3.61
N LYS A 247 10.26 3.68 -3.41
CA LYS A 247 10.95 3.76 -2.12
C LYS A 247 10.08 4.43 -1.06
N THR A 248 9.46 5.57 -1.40
CA THR A 248 8.59 6.33 -0.49
C THR A 248 7.35 5.51 -0.11
N ALA A 249 6.70 4.87 -1.10
CA ALA A 249 5.53 4.05 -0.83
C ALA A 249 5.86 2.85 0.06
N ARG A 250 7.03 2.23 -0.09
CA ARG A 250 7.48 1.14 0.77
C ARG A 250 7.65 1.60 2.22
N ALA A 251 8.32 2.73 2.44
CA ALA A 251 8.52 3.26 3.78
C ALA A 251 7.20 3.65 4.45
N CYS A 252 6.39 4.49 3.80
CA CYS A 252 5.18 5.03 4.43
C CYS A 252 4.04 4.04 4.59
N SER A 253 3.93 3.02 3.71
CA SER A 253 2.86 2.03 3.85
C SER A 253 3.07 1.08 5.03
N ALA A 254 4.32 0.82 5.41
CA ALA A 254 4.65 0.03 6.58
C ALA A 254 4.35 0.78 7.89
N ASP A 255 4.42 2.12 7.86
CA ASP A 255 4.33 2.99 9.02
C ASP A 255 2.97 3.74 9.09
N LEU A 256 1.92 3.17 8.46
CA LEU A 256 0.56 3.72 8.52
C LEU A 256 -0.09 3.34 9.87
N LEU A 257 -0.47 4.35 10.65
CA LEU A 257 -1.03 4.21 12.00
C LEU A 257 -2.56 4.08 12.02
N VAL A 258 -3.23 4.19 10.87
CA VAL A 258 -4.69 4.14 10.74
C VAL A 258 -5.11 3.14 9.67
N SER A 259 -6.41 2.79 9.64
CA SER A 259 -6.93 1.93 8.59
C SER A 259 -6.76 2.55 7.20
N GLY A 260 -6.64 1.71 6.15
CA GLY A 260 -6.58 2.18 4.77
C GLY A 260 -7.80 3.00 4.36
N ALA A 261 -8.99 2.65 4.88
CA ALA A 261 -10.24 3.38 4.62
C ALA A 261 -10.22 4.80 5.21
N ASP A 262 -9.78 4.96 6.46
CA ASP A 262 -9.66 6.26 7.12
C ASP A 262 -8.63 7.15 6.43
N PHE A 263 -7.51 6.54 6.02
CA PHE A 263 -6.49 7.26 5.26
C PHE A 263 -7.03 7.78 3.94
N ILE A 264 -7.81 6.98 3.19
CA ILE A 264 -8.42 7.40 1.91
C ILE A 264 -9.49 8.47 2.11
N ALA A 265 -10.36 8.32 3.12
CA ALA A 265 -11.31 9.36 3.47
C ALA A 265 -10.61 10.70 3.77
N THR A 266 -9.42 10.63 4.39
CA THR A 266 -8.59 11.81 4.65
C THR A 266 -7.93 12.34 3.38
N LEU A 267 -7.46 11.48 2.46
CA LEU A 267 -6.96 11.91 1.15
C LEU A 267 -7.99 12.68 0.35
N THR A 268 -9.26 12.27 0.39
CA THR A 268 -10.35 13.00 -0.26
C THR A 268 -10.51 14.42 0.34
N ARG A 269 -10.40 14.54 1.67
CA ARG A 269 -10.40 15.87 2.33
C ARG A 269 -9.16 16.70 1.95
N VAL A 270 -7.99 16.09 1.86
CA VAL A 270 -6.77 16.77 1.40
C VAL A 270 -6.93 17.24 -0.05
N ALA A 271 -7.49 16.41 -0.93
CA ALA A 271 -7.76 16.79 -2.31
C ALA A 271 -8.66 18.02 -2.41
N SER A 272 -9.69 18.13 -1.56
CA SER A 272 -10.60 19.31 -1.51
C SER A 272 -9.93 20.59 -0.99
N GLN A 273 -8.75 20.49 -0.35
CA GLN A 273 -7.96 21.66 0.09
C GLN A 273 -6.98 22.14 -0.99
N LEU A 274 -6.80 21.37 -2.06
CA LEU A 274 -5.97 21.78 -3.19
C LEU A 274 -6.85 22.56 -4.19
N ASP A 275 -6.37 23.72 -4.59
CA ASP A 275 -7.06 24.54 -5.60
C ASP A 275 -6.84 23.88 -7.00
N PRO A 276 -7.90 23.40 -7.65
CA PRO A 276 -7.80 22.77 -8.97
C PRO A 276 -7.35 23.74 -10.08
N ALA A 277 -7.44 25.05 -9.84
CA ALA A 277 -6.98 26.09 -10.78
C ALA A 277 -5.47 26.30 -10.71
N VAL A 278 -4.80 25.81 -9.68
CA VAL A 278 -3.35 25.91 -9.54
C VAL A 278 -2.67 24.86 -10.43
N ASP A 279 -1.84 25.31 -11.35
CA ASP A 279 -1.00 24.46 -12.18
C ASP A 279 0.44 24.45 -11.63
N TYR A 280 0.77 23.42 -10.87
CA TYR A 280 2.13 23.27 -10.30
C TYR A 280 3.19 23.04 -11.38
N ARG A 281 2.86 22.46 -12.53
CA ARG A 281 3.80 22.30 -13.65
C ARG A 281 4.20 23.67 -14.24
N THR A 282 3.22 24.57 -14.37
CA THR A 282 3.52 25.95 -14.76
C THR A 282 4.42 26.66 -13.76
N ARG A 283 4.22 26.46 -12.44
CA ARG A 283 5.11 27.00 -11.40
C ARG A 283 6.52 26.42 -11.48
N GLU A 284 6.64 25.10 -11.62
CA GLU A 284 7.93 24.40 -11.79
C GLU A 284 8.69 24.96 -13.02
N ASP A 285 8.02 25.11 -14.15
CA ASP A 285 8.62 25.67 -15.35
C ASP A 285 9.05 27.11 -15.18
N ALA A 286 8.30 27.93 -14.42
CA ALA A 286 8.70 29.28 -14.09
C ALA A 286 10.01 29.31 -13.27
N VAL A 287 10.10 28.43 -12.27
CA VAL A 287 11.34 28.30 -11.44
C VAL A 287 12.53 27.81 -12.29
N ARG A 288 12.32 26.83 -13.17
CA ARG A 288 13.37 26.36 -14.09
C ARG A 288 13.87 27.48 -15.01
N ARG A 289 12.97 28.31 -15.56
CA ARG A 289 13.35 29.48 -16.38
C ARG A 289 14.13 30.51 -15.58
N LEU A 290 13.65 30.82 -14.36
CA LEU A 290 14.34 31.80 -13.50
C LEU A 290 15.73 31.29 -13.11
N GLY A 291 15.89 29.99 -12.87
CA GLY A 291 17.18 29.36 -12.56
C GLY A 291 18.21 29.52 -13.67
N ARG A 292 17.75 29.52 -14.95
CA ARG A 292 18.60 29.71 -16.13
C ARG A 292 18.89 31.20 -16.42
N ARG A 293 18.10 32.11 -15.89
CA ARG A 293 18.27 33.55 -16.13
C ARG A 293 19.46 34.08 -15.32
N ARG A 294 20.39 34.77 -15.95
CA ARG A 294 21.52 35.41 -15.29
C ARG A 294 21.15 36.80 -14.81
N GLY A 295 21.84 37.29 -13.79
CA GLY A 295 21.85 38.70 -13.39
C GLY A 295 20.74 39.16 -12.43
N TRP A 296 19.68 38.36 -12.17
CA TRP A 296 18.60 38.76 -11.29
C TRP A 296 18.93 38.64 -9.80
N TYR A 297 19.76 37.67 -9.43
CA TYR A 297 19.95 37.29 -8.03
C TYR A 297 20.77 38.30 -7.24
N ARG A 298 21.88 38.87 -7.83
CA ARG A 298 22.70 39.85 -7.15
C ARG A 298 21.96 41.12 -6.75
N PRO A 299 21.17 41.78 -7.63
CA PRO A 299 20.34 42.91 -7.24
C PRO A 299 19.34 42.55 -6.15
N TRP A 300 18.68 41.39 -6.24
CA TRP A 300 17.74 40.93 -5.25
C TRP A 300 18.38 40.70 -3.89
N THR A 301 19.56 40.07 -3.83
CA THR A 301 20.30 39.80 -2.58
C THR A 301 20.74 41.11 -1.89
N ARG A 302 21.14 42.10 -2.64
CA ARG A 302 21.51 43.42 -2.05
C ARG A 302 20.35 44.11 -1.36
N LEU A 303 19.13 43.93 -1.86
CA LEU A 303 17.93 44.53 -1.31
C LEU A 303 17.37 43.76 -0.11
N HIS A 304 17.41 42.41 -0.17
CA HIS A 304 16.65 41.58 0.77
C HIS A 304 17.53 40.76 1.73
N LEU A 305 18.84 40.67 1.48
CA LEU A 305 19.82 39.95 2.34
C LEU A 305 21.11 40.76 2.49
N PRO A 306 21.05 42.02 2.96
CA PRO A 306 22.23 42.83 3.13
C PRO A 306 23.23 42.16 4.10
N GLY A 307 24.52 42.19 3.78
CA GLY A 307 25.55 41.52 4.57
C GLY A 307 25.68 40.00 4.36
N SER A 308 24.89 39.42 3.48
CA SER A 308 25.00 37.98 3.14
C SER A 308 26.22 37.74 2.26
N HIS A 309 27.09 36.82 2.69
CA HIS A 309 28.21 36.33 1.87
C HIS A 309 27.78 35.28 0.84
N THR A 310 26.52 34.81 0.88
CA THR A 310 26.01 33.79 -0.03
C THR A 310 25.71 34.41 -1.38
N THR A 311 26.55 34.13 -2.36
CA THR A 311 26.38 34.59 -3.74
C THR A 311 25.65 33.56 -4.64
N SER A 312 25.25 32.43 -4.08
CA SER A 312 24.73 31.32 -4.85
C SER A 312 23.24 31.45 -5.15
N GLN A 313 22.94 31.73 -6.41
CA GLN A 313 21.57 31.73 -6.95
C GLN A 313 20.85 30.41 -6.74
N GLN A 314 21.59 29.31 -6.65
CA GLN A 314 21.03 27.95 -6.51
C GLN A 314 20.12 27.79 -5.29
N TYR A 315 20.44 28.45 -4.16
CA TYR A 315 19.63 28.34 -2.95
C TYR A 315 18.29 29.11 -3.08
N ALA A 316 18.28 30.25 -3.72
CA ALA A 316 17.05 30.99 -4.00
C ALA A 316 16.14 30.23 -4.99
N VAL A 317 16.73 29.62 -6.00
CA VAL A 317 16.01 28.76 -6.95
C VAL A 317 15.46 27.50 -6.23
N THR A 318 16.26 26.92 -5.32
CA THR A 318 15.78 25.76 -4.54
C THR A 318 14.66 26.16 -3.57
N TRP A 319 14.74 27.33 -2.96
CA TRP A 319 13.66 27.85 -2.11
C TRP A 319 12.36 28.06 -2.90
N LEU A 320 12.43 28.69 -4.06
CA LEU A 320 11.28 28.82 -4.96
C LEU A 320 10.73 27.47 -5.40
N TRP A 321 11.61 26.50 -5.62
CA TRP A 321 11.19 25.13 -5.97
C TRP A 321 10.41 24.46 -4.85
N THR A 322 10.90 24.53 -3.60
CA THR A 322 10.26 23.86 -2.46
C THR A 322 9.06 24.61 -1.91
N GLU A 323 9.10 25.95 -1.83
CA GLU A 323 8.08 26.73 -1.16
C GLU A 323 7.01 27.30 -2.12
N TYR A 324 7.40 27.74 -3.32
CA TYR A 324 6.46 28.30 -4.29
C TYR A 324 5.90 27.22 -5.25
N ALA A 325 6.76 26.36 -5.80
CA ALA A 325 6.32 25.31 -6.71
C ALA A 325 5.95 23.99 -6.00
N HIS A 326 6.21 23.88 -4.69
CA HIS A 326 6.03 22.68 -3.89
C HIS A 326 6.68 21.45 -4.51
N GLY A 327 7.88 21.63 -5.09
CA GLY A 327 8.70 20.60 -5.66
C GLY A 327 9.54 19.85 -4.61
N HIS A 328 9.93 18.64 -4.93
CA HIS A 328 10.84 17.87 -4.07
C HIS A 328 12.25 18.45 -4.15
N ILE A 329 12.92 18.64 -3.00
CA ILE A 329 14.23 19.31 -2.93
C ILE A 329 15.29 18.66 -3.83
N ASP A 330 15.29 17.34 -3.94
CA ASP A 330 16.28 16.60 -4.72
C ASP A 330 16.08 16.73 -6.25
N THR A 331 14.92 17.26 -6.69
CA THR A 331 14.62 17.55 -8.09
C THR A 331 14.72 19.04 -8.43
N SER A 332 15.19 19.86 -7.48
CA SER A 332 15.32 21.30 -7.69
C SER A 332 16.31 21.61 -8.84
N PRO A 333 15.90 22.49 -9.77
CA PRO A 333 16.79 22.96 -10.82
C PRO A 333 17.96 23.83 -10.30
N GLY A 334 17.98 24.16 -9.01
CA GLY A 334 19.11 24.81 -8.35
C GLY A 334 20.30 23.87 -8.17
N TRP A 335 20.09 22.55 -8.19
CA TRP A 335 21.15 21.57 -8.07
C TRP A 335 21.65 21.10 -9.44
N GLN A 336 22.97 21.00 -9.59
CA GLN A 336 23.59 20.39 -10.78
C GLN A 336 23.66 18.86 -10.68
N HIS A 337 23.59 18.33 -9.46
CA HIS A 337 23.64 16.92 -9.10
C HIS A 337 22.75 16.70 -7.85
N GLN A 338 22.53 15.47 -7.46
CA GLN A 338 21.80 15.19 -6.22
C GLN A 338 22.51 15.83 -5.03
N PRO A 339 21.85 16.71 -4.24
CA PRO A 339 22.50 17.47 -3.20
C PRO A 339 23.05 16.58 -2.09
N LYS A 340 24.30 16.80 -1.72
CA LYS A 340 24.96 16.14 -0.58
C LYS A 340 24.44 16.69 0.75
N SER A 341 24.73 16.00 1.85
CA SER A 341 24.26 16.36 3.18
C SER A 341 24.66 17.78 3.60
N HIS A 342 25.91 18.20 3.32
CA HIS A 342 26.39 19.54 3.64
C HIS A 342 25.72 20.63 2.78
N GLU A 343 25.41 20.35 1.51
CA GLU A 343 24.72 21.30 0.63
C GLU A 343 23.29 21.54 1.11
N ARG A 344 22.62 20.47 1.57
CA ARG A 344 21.29 20.59 2.22
C ARG A 344 21.35 21.36 3.55
N ALA A 345 22.45 21.23 4.31
CA ALA A 345 22.65 22.01 5.53
C ALA A 345 22.85 23.51 5.22
N HIS A 346 23.67 23.83 4.22
CA HIS A 346 23.86 25.21 3.76
C HIS A 346 22.58 25.82 3.21
N TYR A 347 21.78 25.03 2.46
CA TYR A 347 20.47 25.48 2.00
C TYR A 347 19.53 25.79 3.19
N ARG A 348 19.47 24.93 4.21
CA ARG A 348 18.65 25.20 5.42
C ARG A 348 19.08 26.48 6.13
N SER A 349 20.39 26.69 6.26
CA SER A 349 20.92 27.94 6.83
C SER A 349 20.57 29.17 5.98
N TYR A 350 20.58 29.04 4.66
CA TYR A 350 20.11 30.10 3.75
C TYR A 350 18.62 30.38 3.95
N ALA A 351 17.78 29.34 3.89
CA ALA A 351 16.34 29.46 4.03
C ALA A 351 15.93 30.08 5.39
N GLY A 352 16.62 29.73 6.48
CA GLY A 352 16.36 30.29 7.81
C GLY A 352 16.77 31.76 7.99
N ARG A 353 17.45 32.37 7.01
CA ARG A 353 17.80 33.81 7.01
C ARG A 353 16.82 34.67 6.20
N LEU A 354 15.91 34.03 5.46
CA LEU A 354 14.89 34.76 4.70
C LEU A 354 13.79 35.23 5.68
N ASP A 355 13.65 36.54 5.81
CA ASP A 355 12.50 37.16 6.49
C ASP A 355 11.27 37.17 5.58
N GLN A 356 10.15 37.65 6.11
CA GLN A 356 8.90 37.70 5.36
C GLN A 356 9.01 38.55 4.08
N ALA A 357 9.71 39.68 4.13
CA ALA A 357 9.89 40.57 2.97
C ALA A 357 10.71 39.90 1.86
N ALA A 358 11.76 39.16 2.23
CA ALA A 358 12.58 38.40 1.28
C ALA A 358 11.80 37.24 0.65
N THR A 359 10.98 36.52 1.44
CA THR A 359 10.15 35.42 0.95
C THR A 359 9.05 35.92 0.02
N ASP A 360 8.39 37.04 0.35
CA ASP A 360 7.38 37.66 -0.49
C ASP A 360 7.96 38.13 -1.83
N ALA A 361 9.15 38.75 -1.79
CA ALA A 361 9.84 39.20 -3.00
C ALA A 361 10.26 38.03 -3.90
N LEU A 362 10.73 36.91 -3.34
CA LEU A 362 11.00 35.69 -4.12
C LEU A 362 9.73 35.12 -4.74
N THR A 363 8.65 35.03 -3.98
CA THR A 363 7.36 34.53 -4.45
C THR A 363 6.83 35.36 -5.62
N LEU A 364 6.89 36.70 -5.54
CA LEU A 364 6.52 37.61 -6.63
C LEU A 364 7.37 37.40 -7.89
N LEU A 365 8.67 37.12 -7.75
CA LEU A 365 9.52 36.76 -8.90
C LEU A 365 9.08 35.46 -9.56
N GLY A 366 8.72 34.44 -8.78
CA GLY A 366 8.16 33.20 -9.29
C GLY A 366 6.86 33.44 -10.06
N GLN A 367 5.93 34.18 -9.47
CA GLN A 367 4.63 34.51 -10.07
C GLN A 367 4.78 35.30 -11.38
N SER A 368 5.56 36.36 -11.38
CA SER A 368 5.80 37.18 -12.58
C SER A 368 6.42 36.37 -13.73
N THR A 369 7.30 35.42 -13.41
CA THR A 369 7.90 34.51 -14.39
C THR A 369 6.87 33.52 -14.95
N ALA A 370 5.88 33.10 -14.15
CA ALA A 370 4.79 32.22 -14.60
C ALA A 370 3.81 32.95 -15.53
N VAL A 371 3.45 34.20 -15.22
CA VAL A 371 2.51 35.02 -16.02
C VAL A 371 3.08 35.38 -17.40
N ALA A 372 4.38 35.65 -17.48
CA ALA A 372 5.02 35.99 -18.76
C ALA A 372 4.78 34.94 -19.86
N LYS A 373 4.64 33.65 -19.52
CA LYS A 373 4.32 32.58 -20.50
C LYS A 373 2.90 32.66 -21.06
N ARG A 374 1.91 33.09 -20.25
CA ARG A 374 0.50 33.15 -20.68
C ARG A 374 0.22 34.25 -21.71
N ARG A 375 1.13 35.23 -21.84
CA ARG A 375 1.00 36.35 -22.79
C ARG A 375 1.72 36.09 -24.13
N THR A 376 2.56 35.06 -24.19
CA THR A 376 3.34 34.71 -25.40
C THR A 376 2.91 33.39 -26.04
N ALA A 377 1.91 32.71 -25.48
CA ALA A 377 1.21 31.55 -26.03
C ALA A 377 -0.21 31.93 -26.47
#